data_20c069200bf24428ac5309ed730ded53
#
_entry.id   20c069200bf24428ac5309ed730ded53
#
_cell.length_a   1.000
_cell.length_b   1.000
_cell.length_c   1.000
_cell.angle_alpha   90.00
_cell.angle_beta   90.00
_cell.angle_gamma   90.00
#
_symmetry.space_group_name_H-M   'P 1'
#
loop_
_entity.id
_entity.type
_entity.pdbx_description
1 polymer ?
#
loop_
_entity_poly.entity_id
_entity_poly.type
_entity_poly.pdbx_seq_one_letter_code
_entity_poly.pdbx_strand_id
1 'polypeptide(L)'
;EQVENHKKGIENHKLIRAKAKQINFSAIYGVGSATLSRNMGISKKEAQTFIDAYWSRNWAVKEVAESLKIKQIGTQMWLLNPVSKFWYSLRAEKDKFSTLNQGTAVYVFDKYVENAIKLGIIPIKQIHDEFSTNIYAKNKEKNTELLKLAIQKVNEELKLNVKIEASIDYGDNYADCH
;
A
#
# COMPACT_ATOMS: atom_id res chain seq x y z
N GLU A 1 19.37 -11.51 -1.27
CA GLU A 1 20.12 -12.07 -2.41
C GLU A 1 19.18 -12.56 -3.51
N GLN A 2 18.32 -13.58 -3.32
CA GLN A 2 17.41 -14.11 -4.37
C GLN A 2 16.49 -13.06 -4.98
N VAL A 3 15.91 -12.17 -4.16
CA VAL A 3 15.05 -11.08 -4.64
C VAL A 3 15.84 -10.05 -5.44
N GLU A 4 17.08 -9.81 -5.04
CA GLU A 4 17.99 -8.88 -5.71
C GLU A 4 18.47 -9.44 -7.05
N ASN A 5 18.82 -10.72 -7.09
CA ASN A 5 19.17 -11.44 -8.32
C ASN A 5 18.02 -11.47 -9.33
N HIS A 6 16.78 -11.67 -8.84
CA HIS A 6 15.60 -11.60 -9.69
C HIS A 6 15.41 -10.21 -10.31
N LYS A 7 15.54 -9.13 -9.50
CA LYS A 7 15.45 -7.75 -9.99
C LYS A 7 16.54 -7.39 -11.01
N LYS A 8 17.71 -7.98 -10.88
CA LYS A 8 18.84 -7.81 -11.81
C LYS A 8 18.74 -8.72 -13.04
N GLY A 9 17.70 -9.58 -13.14
CA GLY A 9 17.52 -10.52 -14.24
C GLY A 9 18.52 -11.69 -14.26
N ILE A 10 19.28 -11.90 -13.18
CA ILE A 10 20.30 -12.97 -13.08
C ILE A 10 19.62 -14.32 -12.87
N GLU A 11 18.55 -14.35 -12.05
CA GLU A 11 17.79 -15.57 -11.73
C GLU A 11 16.29 -15.27 -11.70
N ASN A 12 15.47 -16.23 -12.14
CA ASN A 12 14.01 -16.10 -12.10
C ASN A 12 13.43 -16.71 -10.82
N HIS A 13 13.28 -15.91 -9.79
CA HIS A 13 12.65 -16.30 -8.52
C HIS A 13 11.18 -15.84 -8.40
N LYS A 14 10.48 -15.71 -9.52
CA LYS A 14 9.10 -15.17 -9.56
C LYS A 14 8.15 -15.88 -8.58
N LEU A 15 8.24 -17.20 -8.49
CA LEU A 15 7.40 -17.99 -7.57
C LEU A 15 7.74 -17.74 -6.09
N ILE A 16 9.03 -17.65 -5.75
CA ILE A 16 9.48 -17.39 -4.38
C ILE A 16 9.04 -15.98 -3.97
N ARG A 17 9.21 -15.00 -4.84
CA ARG A 17 8.76 -13.62 -4.61
C ARG A 17 7.24 -13.54 -4.44
N ALA A 18 6.46 -14.26 -5.25
CA ALA A 18 5.00 -14.28 -5.15
C ALA A 18 4.54 -14.88 -3.80
N LYS A 19 5.15 -16.01 -3.38
CA LYS A 19 4.87 -16.64 -2.08
C LYS A 19 5.23 -15.72 -0.91
N ALA A 20 6.40 -15.08 -0.93
CA ALA A 20 6.82 -14.14 0.10
C ALA A 20 5.86 -12.93 0.20
N LYS A 21 5.44 -12.38 -0.95
CA LYS A 21 4.44 -11.30 -1.01
C LYS A 21 3.12 -11.76 -0.39
N GLN A 22 2.64 -12.95 -0.72
CA GLN A 22 1.40 -13.50 -0.18
C GLN A 22 1.45 -13.69 1.34
N ILE A 23 2.57 -14.20 1.89
CA ILE A 23 2.76 -14.34 3.34
C ILE A 23 2.71 -12.96 4.02
N ASN A 24 3.47 -12.00 3.52
CA ASN A 24 3.53 -10.66 4.09
C ASN A 24 2.15 -9.98 4.12
N PHE A 25 1.43 -10.00 3.01
CA PHE A 25 0.08 -9.43 2.96
C PHE A 25 -0.90 -10.18 3.87
N SER A 26 -0.85 -11.51 3.88
CA SER A 26 -1.71 -12.30 4.76
C SER A 26 -1.49 -11.96 6.23
N ALA A 27 -0.24 -11.81 6.65
CA ALA A 27 0.09 -11.45 8.03
C ALA A 27 -0.41 -10.04 8.38
N ILE A 28 -0.13 -9.05 7.53
CA ILE A 28 -0.57 -7.65 7.73
C ILE A 28 -2.10 -7.54 7.83
N TYR A 29 -2.83 -8.27 6.97
CA TYR A 29 -4.28 -8.23 6.94
C TYR A 29 -4.95 -9.20 7.94
N GLY A 30 -4.18 -9.79 8.84
CA GLY A 30 -4.70 -10.64 9.91
C GLY A 30 -5.34 -11.94 9.42
N VAL A 31 -4.86 -12.47 8.29
CA VAL A 31 -5.29 -13.77 7.79
C VAL A 31 -4.80 -14.88 8.72
N GLY A 32 -5.71 -15.71 9.21
CA GLY A 32 -5.37 -16.83 10.08
C GLY A 32 -4.65 -17.97 9.34
N SER A 33 -3.87 -18.79 10.09
CA SER A 33 -3.07 -19.88 9.56
C SER A 33 -3.86 -20.90 8.73
N ALA A 34 -5.14 -21.13 9.04
CA ALA A 34 -5.99 -22.02 8.27
C ALA A 34 -6.27 -21.53 6.83
N THR A 35 -6.47 -20.20 6.67
CA THR A 35 -6.69 -19.59 5.36
C THR A 35 -5.38 -19.52 4.57
N LEU A 36 -4.28 -19.12 5.23
CA LEU A 36 -2.95 -19.09 4.60
C LEU A 36 -2.53 -20.49 4.13
N SER A 37 -2.74 -21.52 4.95
CA SER A 37 -2.51 -22.93 4.61
C SER A 37 -3.22 -23.34 3.32
N ARG A 38 -4.53 -23.04 3.20
CA ARG A 38 -5.30 -23.34 1.98
C ARG A 38 -4.79 -22.61 0.75
N ASN A 39 -4.50 -21.31 0.90
CA ASN A 39 -4.09 -20.49 -0.23
C ASN A 39 -2.70 -20.82 -0.77
N MET A 40 -1.82 -21.35 0.08
CA MET A 40 -0.44 -21.68 -0.28
C MET A 40 -0.20 -23.18 -0.52
N GLY A 41 -1.19 -24.04 -0.23
CA GLY A 41 -1.02 -25.50 -0.32
C GLY A 41 0.00 -26.07 0.67
N ILE A 42 0.14 -25.47 1.86
CA ILE A 42 1.06 -25.90 2.93
C ILE A 42 0.28 -26.36 4.16
N SER A 43 0.95 -27.02 5.09
CA SER A 43 0.32 -27.42 6.35
C SER A 43 -0.05 -26.18 7.21
N LYS A 44 -1.07 -26.33 8.07
CA LYS A 44 -1.47 -25.27 9.00
C LYS A 44 -0.34 -24.90 9.96
N LYS A 45 0.50 -25.87 10.34
CA LYS A 45 1.67 -25.66 11.20
C LYS A 45 2.71 -24.77 10.51
N GLU A 46 3.04 -25.05 9.26
CA GLU A 46 3.96 -24.22 8.47
C GLU A 46 3.39 -22.81 8.27
N ALA A 47 2.11 -22.71 7.94
CA ALA A 47 1.46 -21.40 7.81
C ALA A 47 1.55 -20.58 9.10
N GLN A 48 1.37 -21.21 10.28
CA GLN A 48 1.53 -20.56 11.58
C GLN A 48 2.98 -20.13 11.80
N THR A 49 3.95 -20.98 11.49
CA THR A 49 5.38 -20.65 11.59
C THR A 49 5.73 -19.40 10.76
N PHE A 50 5.20 -19.26 9.55
CA PHE A 50 5.42 -18.09 8.72
C PHE A 50 4.81 -16.82 9.32
N ILE A 51 3.60 -16.91 9.88
CA ILE A 51 2.94 -15.77 10.55
C ILE A 51 3.76 -15.34 11.77
N ASP A 52 4.20 -16.30 12.60
CA ASP A 52 4.99 -16.04 13.80
C ASP A 52 6.34 -15.42 13.44
N ALA A 53 7.03 -15.94 12.42
CA ALA A 53 8.28 -15.40 11.92
C ALA A 53 8.11 -13.96 11.37
N TYR A 54 7.00 -13.70 10.66
CA TYR A 54 6.68 -12.36 10.19
C TYR A 54 6.55 -11.38 11.35
N TRP A 55 5.74 -11.70 12.36
CA TRP A 55 5.49 -10.82 13.51
C TRP A 55 6.69 -10.68 14.45
N SER A 56 7.52 -11.71 14.56
CA SER A 56 8.79 -11.63 15.28
C SER A 56 9.75 -10.65 14.62
N ARG A 57 9.85 -10.68 13.30
CA ARG A 57 10.69 -9.75 12.53
C ARG A 57 10.13 -8.33 12.51
N ASN A 58 8.83 -8.18 12.46
CA ASN A 58 8.13 -6.90 12.33
C ASN A 58 7.46 -6.50 13.66
N TRP A 59 8.16 -6.70 14.78
CA TRP A 59 7.62 -6.45 16.12
C TRP A 59 7.14 -5.00 16.32
N ALA A 60 7.82 -4.02 15.74
CA ALA A 60 7.42 -2.62 15.82
C ALA A 60 6.08 -2.34 15.11
N VAL A 61 5.82 -3.02 13.98
CA VAL A 61 4.51 -2.95 13.30
C VAL A 61 3.42 -3.58 14.15
N LYS A 62 3.73 -4.69 14.83
CA LYS A 62 2.83 -5.35 15.76
C LYS A 62 2.47 -4.44 16.94
N GLU A 63 3.47 -3.79 17.53
CA GLU A 63 3.28 -2.83 18.62
C GLU A 63 2.36 -1.67 18.23
N VAL A 64 2.57 -1.10 17.04
CA VAL A 64 1.66 -0.09 16.48
C VAL A 64 0.24 -0.65 16.33
N ALA A 65 0.08 -1.84 15.76
CA ALA A 65 -1.23 -2.46 15.57
C ALA A 65 -1.95 -2.70 16.90
N GLU A 66 -1.24 -3.12 17.94
CA GLU A 66 -1.78 -3.37 19.29
C GLU A 66 -2.12 -2.05 20.03
N SER A 67 -1.35 -0.99 19.82
CA SER A 67 -1.57 0.33 20.43
C SER A 67 -2.81 1.07 19.92
N LEU A 68 -3.36 0.67 18.76
CA LEU A 68 -4.53 1.33 18.17
C LEU A 68 -5.77 1.21 19.06
N LYS A 69 -6.31 2.36 19.45
CA LYS A 69 -7.51 2.45 20.29
C LYS A 69 -8.76 2.48 19.44
N ILE A 70 -9.74 1.66 19.80
CA ILE A 70 -11.06 1.61 19.18
C ILE A 70 -12.05 2.35 20.06
N LYS A 71 -12.89 3.19 19.44
CA LYS A 71 -14.04 3.80 20.10
C LYS A 71 -15.28 2.97 19.79
N GLN A 72 -15.96 2.49 20.84
CA GLN A 72 -17.23 1.79 20.72
C GLN A 72 -18.39 2.79 20.84
N ILE A 73 -19.33 2.74 19.89
CA ILE A 73 -20.57 3.52 19.93
C ILE A 73 -21.71 2.56 19.60
N GLY A 74 -22.50 2.19 20.61
CA GLY A 74 -23.48 1.11 20.45
C GLY A 74 -22.82 -0.20 20.04
N THR A 75 -23.25 -0.78 18.94
CA THR A 75 -22.68 -2.01 18.35
C THR A 75 -21.54 -1.73 17.36
N GLN A 76 -21.24 -0.47 17.07
CA GLN A 76 -20.27 -0.10 16.05
C GLN A 76 -18.94 0.25 16.68
N MET A 77 -17.86 -0.22 16.04
CA MET A 77 -16.48 0.09 16.38
C MET A 77 -15.90 1.11 15.39
N TRP A 78 -15.16 2.07 15.92
CA TRP A 78 -14.56 3.15 15.15
C TRP A 78 -13.07 3.29 15.45
N LEU A 79 -12.29 3.51 14.41
CA LEU A 79 -10.85 3.79 14.46
C LEU A 79 -10.58 5.20 13.95
N LEU A 80 -9.91 6.03 14.78
CA LEU A 80 -9.38 7.31 14.32
C LEU A 80 -8.05 7.09 13.60
N ASN A 81 -7.98 7.50 12.35
CA ASN A 81 -6.71 7.53 11.62
C ASN A 81 -5.90 8.78 12.03
N PRO A 82 -4.69 8.63 12.59
CA PRO A 82 -3.90 9.76 13.08
C PRO A 82 -3.35 10.66 11.97
N VAL A 83 -3.27 10.16 10.72
CA VAL A 83 -2.78 10.93 9.56
C VAL A 83 -3.91 11.73 8.93
N SER A 84 -4.99 11.07 8.50
CA SER A 84 -6.12 11.72 7.83
C SER A 84 -7.06 12.44 8.79
N LYS A 85 -7.03 12.13 10.09
CA LYS A 85 -7.99 12.58 11.12
C LYS A 85 -9.42 12.10 10.90
N PHE A 86 -9.62 11.14 9.99
CA PHE A 86 -10.93 10.55 9.74
C PHE A 86 -11.22 9.37 10.67
N TRP A 87 -12.50 9.19 10.97
CA TRP A 87 -13.01 8.03 11.67
C TRP A 87 -13.45 6.97 10.68
N TYR A 88 -12.92 5.76 10.83
CA TYR A 88 -13.26 4.60 10.00
C TYR A 88 -14.06 3.60 10.83
N SER A 89 -15.18 3.11 10.30
CA SER A 89 -15.91 2.00 10.91
C SER A 89 -15.18 0.69 10.75
N LEU A 90 -15.17 -0.14 11.80
CA LEU A 90 -14.58 -1.47 11.79
C LEU A 90 -15.66 -2.54 11.85
N ARG A 91 -15.50 -3.62 11.08
CA ARG A 91 -16.36 -4.82 11.19
C ARG A 91 -15.90 -5.73 12.32
N ALA A 92 -14.62 -5.80 12.58
CA ALA A 92 -14.02 -6.55 13.66
C ALA A 92 -12.74 -5.86 14.16
N GLU A 93 -12.40 -6.07 15.44
CA GLU A 93 -11.20 -5.46 16.04
C GLU A 93 -9.90 -5.83 15.32
N LYS A 94 -9.79 -7.06 14.81
CA LYS A 94 -8.64 -7.53 14.05
C LYS A 94 -8.36 -6.72 12.78
N ASP A 95 -9.37 -6.01 12.25
CA ASP A 95 -9.25 -5.22 11.02
C ASP A 95 -8.63 -3.84 11.26
N LYS A 96 -8.38 -3.46 12.53
CA LYS A 96 -7.92 -2.10 12.90
C LYS A 96 -6.64 -1.68 12.20
N PHE A 97 -5.64 -2.56 12.11
CA PHE A 97 -4.37 -2.22 11.47
C PHE A 97 -4.49 -2.14 9.94
N SER A 98 -5.20 -3.08 9.31
CA SER A 98 -5.43 -3.03 7.86
C SER A 98 -6.25 -1.79 7.47
N THR A 99 -7.26 -1.43 8.26
CA THR A 99 -8.07 -0.22 8.05
C THR A 99 -7.21 1.04 8.20
N LEU A 100 -6.33 1.11 9.21
CA LEU A 100 -5.39 2.22 9.37
C LEU A 100 -4.50 2.36 8.13
N ASN A 101 -3.88 1.26 7.72
CA ASN A 101 -2.93 1.25 6.61
C ASN A 101 -3.59 1.65 5.29
N GLN A 102 -4.70 0.98 4.94
CA GLN A 102 -5.43 1.28 3.71
C GLN A 102 -6.02 2.70 3.71
N GLY A 103 -6.63 3.13 4.82
CA GLY A 103 -7.17 4.47 4.94
C GLY A 103 -6.09 5.56 4.85
N THR A 104 -4.89 5.31 5.38
CA THR A 104 -3.76 6.22 5.21
C THR A 104 -3.27 6.24 3.77
N ALA A 105 -3.16 5.08 3.12
CA ALA A 105 -2.71 5.00 1.72
C ALA A 105 -3.66 5.76 0.79
N VAL A 106 -4.98 5.57 0.94
CA VAL A 106 -5.99 6.32 0.16
C VAL A 106 -5.85 7.82 0.39
N TYR A 107 -5.74 8.26 1.64
CA TYR A 107 -5.60 9.68 1.96
C TYR A 107 -4.33 10.30 1.35
N VAL A 108 -3.19 9.61 1.42
CA VAL A 108 -1.93 10.04 0.80
C VAL A 108 -2.07 10.14 -0.71
N PHE A 109 -2.73 9.16 -1.31
CA PHE A 109 -2.96 9.13 -2.75
C PHE A 109 -3.91 10.25 -3.20
N ASP A 110 -5.00 10.50 -2.48
CA ASP A 110 -5.92 11.62 -2.75
C ASP A 110 -5.20 12.97 -2.67
N LYS A 111 -4.29 13.14 -1.71
CA LYS A 111 -3.42 14.32 -1.63
C LYS A 111 -2.48 14.46 -2.82
N TYR A 112 -1.96 13.34 -3.33
CA TYR A 112 -1.17 13.32 -4.56
C TYR A 112 -1.98 13.77 -5.77
N VAL A 113 -3.17 13.21 -5.95
CA VAL A 113 -4.09 13.57 -7.03
C VAL A 113 -4.49 15.06 -6.92
N GLU A 114 -4.84 15.54 -5.71
CA GLU A 114 -5.18 16.95 -5.46
C GLU A 114 -4.04 17.90 -5.87
N ASN A 115 -2.80 17.57 -5.48
CA ASN A 115 -1.65 18.38 -5.85
C ASN A 115 -1.34 18.30 -7.35
N ALA A 116 -1.53 17.15 -8.00
CA ALA A 116 -1.40 17.01 -9.45
C ALA A 116 -2.41 17.89 -10.19
N ILE A 117 -3.67 17.91 -9.75
CA ILE A 117 -4.72 18.76 -10.31
C ILE A 117 -4.38 20.24 -10.15
N LYS A 118 -3.91 20.66 -8.98
CA LYS A 118 -3.46 22.05 -8.75
C LYS A 118 -2.30 22.47 -9.65
N LEU A 119 -1.50 21.52 -10.13
CA LEU A 119 -0.41 21.76 -11.08
C LEU A 119 -0.85 21.63 -12.55
N GLY A 120 -2.14 21.44 -12.81
CA GLY A 120 -2.72 21.36 -14.16
C GLY A 120 -2.71 19.97 -14.80
N ILE A 121 -2.43 18.93 -14.05
CA ILE A 121 -2.61 17.54 -14.50
C ILE A 121 -4.09 17.15 -14.31
N ILE A 122 -4.73 16.68 -15.35
CA ILE A 122 -6.15 16.26 -15.31
C ILE A 122 -6.22 14.74 -15.32
N PRO A 123 -6.54 14.09 -14.19
CA PRO A 123 -6.77 12.65 -14.14
C PRO A 123 -7.99 12.28 -14.98
N ILE A 124 -7.86 11.22 -15.79
CA ILE A 124 -8.97 10.65 -16.57
C ILE A 124 -9.48 9.33 -16.00
N LYS A 125 -8.64 8.66 -15.19
CA LYS A 125 -8.94 7.38 -14.57
C LYS A 125 -8.16 7.27 -13.28
N GLN A 126 -8.82 6.79 -12.23
CA GLN A 126 -8.21 6.47 -10.95
C GLN A 126 -8.56 5.03 -10.57
N ILE A 127 -7.56 4.23 -10.24
CA ILE A 127 -7.75 2.84 -9.80
C ILE A 127 -6.77 2.58 -8.66
N HIS A 128 -7.30 2.26 -7.48
CA HIS A 128 -6.51 1.95 -6.28
C HIS A 128 -5.49 3.04 -5.94
N ASP A 129 -4.22 2.79 -6.22
CA ASP A 129 -3.05 3.62 -5.91
C ASP A 129 -2.38 4.22 -7.17
N GLU A 130 -3.12 4.22 -8.28
CA GLU A 130 -2.69 4.81 -9.54
C GLU A 130 -3.74 5.74 -10.14
N PHE A 131 -3.31 6.70 -10.94
CA PHE A 131 -4.17 7.42 -11.85
C PHE A 131 -3.52 7.60 -13.21
N SER A 132 -4.35 7.67 -14.25
CA SER A 132 -3.91 7.93 -15.62
C SER A 132 -4.31 9.33 -16.06
N THR A 133 -3.52 9.92 -16.92
CA THR A 133 -3.80 11.21 -17.56
C THR A 133 -3.37 11.17 -19.04
N ASN A 134 -4.09 11.87 -19.90
CA ASN A 134 -3.67 12.06 -21.27
C ASN A 134 -2.71 13.22 -21.40
N ILE A 135 -1.63 13.02 -22.13
CA ILE A 135 -0.66 14.06 -22.43
C ILE A 135 -0.27 14.05 -23.91
N TYR A 136 0.17 15.19 -24.42
CA TYR A 136 0.88 15.23 -25.69
C TYR A 136 2.32 14.77 -25.52
N ALA A 137 2.85 13.99 -26.45
CA ALA A 137 4.22 13.44 -26.39
C ALA A 137 5.28 14.51 -26.14
N LYS A 138 5.14 15.70 -26.74
CA LYS A 138 6.03 16.87 -26.53
C LYS A 138 6.05 17.41 -25.10
N ASN A 139 5.06 17.07 -24.28
CA ASN A 139 4.92 17.52 -22.89
C ASN A 139 5.41 16.49 -21.87
N LYS A 140 5.97 15.35 -22.29
CA LYS A 140 6.35 14.22 -21.44
C LYS A 140 7.24 14.65 -20.29
N GLU A 141 8.33 15.35 -20.57
CA GLU A 141 9.29 15.81 -19.55
C GLU A 141 8.62 16.76 -18.55
N LYS A 142 7.91 17.79 -19.06
CA LYS A 142 7.18 18.73 -18.21
C LYS A 142 6.18 18.03 -17.29
N ASN A 143 5.40 17.08 -17.80
CA ASN A 143 4.44 16.34 -16.98
C ASN A 143 5.13 15.45 -15.95
N THR A 144 6.27 14.84 -16.28
CA THR A 144 7.10 14.09 -15.32
C THR A 144 7.52 14.98 -14.15
N GLU A 145 8.00 16.19 -14.42
CA GLU A 145 8.40 17.16 -13.38
C GLU A 145 7.23 17.58 -12.51
N LEU A 146 6.08 17.88 -13.11
CA LEU A 146 4.87 18.25 -12.37
C LEU A 146 4.37 17.13 -11.47
N LEU A 147 4.38 15.88 -11.93
CA LEU A 147 3.99 14.71 -11.13
C LEU A 147 4.98 14.47 -9.98
N LYS A 148 6.29 14.62 -10.22
CA LYS A 148 7.30 14.55 -9.15
C LYS A 148 7.14 15.69 -8.13
N LEU A 149 6.81 16.87 -8.59
CA LEU A 149 6.53 18.01 -7.70
C LEU A 149 5.25 17.77 -6.89
N ALA A 150 4.23 17.16 -7.48
CA ALA A 150 2.98 16.84 -6.78
C ALA A 150 3.23 15.89 -5.59
N ILE A 151 4.01 14.81 -5.78
CA ILE A 151 4.32 13.89 -4.68
C ILE A 151 5.29 14.50 -3.66
N GLN A 152 6.20 15.39 -4.09
CA GLN A 152 7.03 16.14 -3.17
C GLN A 152 6.20 17.01 -2.23
N LYS A 153 5.18 17.71 -2.75
CA LYS A 153 4.25 18.52 -1.93
C LYS A 153 3.50 17.66 -0.91
N VAL A 154 3.12 16.42 -1.24
CA VAL A 154 2.53 15.49 -0.27
C VAL A 154 3.50 15.19 0.87
N ASN A 155 4.76 14.91 0.56
CA ASN A 155 5.78 14.65 1.59
C ASN A 155 6.00 15.87 2.51
N GLU A 156 5.99 17.08 1.96
CA GLU A 156 6.13 18.35 2.71
C GLU A 156 4.91 18.61 3.60
N GLU A 157 3.70 18.36 3.08
CA GLU A 157 2.44 18.57 3.80
C GLU A 157 2.26 17.57 4.94
N LEU A 158 2.46 16.29 4.67
CA LEU A 158 2.15 15.22 5.62
C LEU A 158 3.29 14.91 6.59
N LYS A 159 4.53 15.26 6.24
CA LYS A 159 5.75 15.03 7.06
C LYS A 159 5.85 13.59 7.56
N LEU A 160 5.61 12.63 6.66
CA LEU A 160 5.70 11.21 6.98
C LEU A 160 7.15 10.81 7.31
N ASN A 161 7.31 9.78 8.15
CA ASN A 161 8.64 9.27 8.53
C ASN A 161 9.39 8.63 7.36
N VAL A 162 8.67 8.23 6.32
CA VAL A 162 9.24 7.65 5.09
C VAL A 162 8.80 8.52 3.92
N LYS A 163 9.77 8.90 3.10
CA LYS A 163 9.51 9.63 1.86
C LYS A 163 8.76 8.73 0.87
N ILE A 164 7.63 9.24 0.36
CA ILE A 164 6.83 8.57 -0.65
C ILE A 164 7.27 9.07 -2.02
N GLU A 165 7.39 8.14 -2.96
CA GLU A 165 7.73 8.40 -4.36
C GLU A 165 6.66 7.79 -5.26
N ALA A 166 6.50 8.34 -6.47
CA ALA A 166 5.62 7.82 -7.50
C ALA A 166 6.46 7.30 -8.67
N SER A 167 6.15 6.11 -9.17
CA SER A 167 6.59 5.67 -10.49
C SER A 167 5.72 6.32 -11.57
N ILE A 168 6.32 6.64 -12.71
CA ILE A 168 5.62 7.30 -13.81
C ILE A 168 5.97 6.52 -15.08
N ASP A 169 4.96 5.86 -15.64
CA ASP A 169 5.08 5.08 -16.84
C ASP A 169 4.32 5.74 -18.00
N TYR A 170 4.75 5.51 -19.23
CA TYR A 170 4.18 6.09 -20.42
C TYR A 170 3.96 5.04 -21.49
N GLY A 171 2.82 5.12 -22.16
CA GLY A 171 2.44 4.24 -23.25
C GLY A 171 1.44 4.92 -24.17
N ASP A 172 1.20 4.34 -25.34
CA ASP A 172 0.19 4.83 -26.29
C ASP A 172 -1.23 4.44 -25.84
N ASN A 173 -1.33 3.47 -24.96
CA ASN A 173 -2.57 2.99 -24.36
C ASN A 173 -2.33 2.51 -22.91
N TYR A 174 -3.41 2.18 -22.19
CA TYR A 174 -3.33 1.75 -20.80
C TYR A 174 -2.52 0.45 -20.59
N ALA A 175 -2.58 -0.49 -21.55
CA ALA A 175 -1.85 -1.75 -21.43
C ALA A 175 -0.33 -1.59 -21.54
N ASP A 176 0.13 -0.56 -22.23
CA ASP A 176 1.57 -0.27 -22.38
C ASP A 176 2.19 0.29 -21.08
N CYS A 177 1.36 0.74 -20.16
CA CYS A 177 1.78 1.28 -18.85
C CYS A 177 1.82 0.21 -17.74
N HIS A 178 1.49 -1.08 -18.06
CA HIS A 178 1.37 -2.19 -17.09
C HIS A 178 2.14 -3.47 -17.50
#